data_26b0873963f6213cd604663b03141da9
#
_entry.id   26b0873963f6213cd604663b03141da9
#
_cell.length_a   1.000
_cell.length_b   1.000
_cell.length_c   1.000
_cell.angle_alpha   90.00
_cell.angle_beta   90.00
_cell.angle_gamma   90.00
#
_symmetry.space_group_name_H-M   'P 1'
#
loop_
_entity.id
_entity.type
_entity.pdbx_description
1 polymer ?
#
loop_
_entity_poly.entity_id
_entity_poly.type
_entity_poly.pdbx_seq_one_letter_code
_entity_poly.pdbx_strand_id
1 'polypeptide(L)'
;MFTLAKKQQIGNYTITFPIKEGDYAETYRVKDSKGKNRFLKFINCAKLHRTQFDSEGNVLEVEIAKQLDHPNIVKYRDRGEIILNSRKYAYMVFDYISGETMSQFLAREGDCSVYDAKTIVIGVLNGLKFLHSLHEPIIHNEITLQNVMVDVSSGTTIPRIIDFGYARYLSQGSAAFNKNGLSPFYLAPEALNGVFSVKSDIFSAGAVLFNLVFGMPPYFVELADCKGDANLQREKIDAQRELPLH
;
A
#
# COMPACT_ATOMS: atom_id res chain seq x y z
N MET A 1 -1.99 -11.52 18.18
CA MET A 1 -0.67 -11.75 18.82
C MET A 1 0.35 -12.02 17.71
N PHE A 2 1.43 -11.29 17.68
CA PHE A 2 2.47 -11.42 16.63
C PHE A 2 3.11 -12.80 16.62
N THR A 3 3.34 -13.33 15.42
CA THR A 3 3.93 -14.68 15.22
C THR A 3 5.41 -14.71 15.59
N LEU A 4 6.16 -13.62 15.32
CA LEU A 4 7.60 -13.54 15.56
C LEU A 4 7.91 -12.74 16.84
N ALA A 5 8.79 -13.29 17.66
CA ALA A 5 9.20 -12.65 18.91
C ALA A 5 10.39 -11.69 18.69
N LYS A 6 10.51 -10.68 19.58
CA LYS A 6 11.70 -9.81 19.60
C LYS A 6 12.98 -10.64 19.79
N LYS A 7 14.04 -10.31 19.05
CA LYS A 7 15.33 -11.01 18.95
C LYS A 7 15.29 -12.34 18.19
N GLN A 8 14.12 -12.81 17.73
CA GLN A 8 14.06 -13.97 16.84
C GLN A 8 14.75 -13.65 15.52
N GLN A 9 15.39 -14.65 14.91
CA GLN A 9 16.01 -14.57 13.59
C GLN A 9 15.12 -15.15 12.52
N ILE A 10 15.04 -14.45 11.38
CA ILE A 10 14.40 -14.89 10.15
C ILE A 10 15.39 -14.65 9.00
N GLY A 11 15.93 -15.72 8.44
CA GLY A 11 17.05 -15.62 7.51
C GLY A 11 18.20 -14.82 8.13
N ASN A 12 18.66 -13.79 7.44
CA ASN A 12 19.74 -12.90 7.90
C ASN A 12 19.25 -11.68 8.73
N TYR A 13 18.01 -11.73 9.21
CA TYR A 13 17.36 -10.58 9.86
C TYR A 13 16.97 -10.91 11.29
N THR A 14 17.23 -9.97 12.20
CA THR A 14 16.86 -10.07 13.61
C THR A 14 15.69 -9.14 13.90
N ILE A 15 14.58 -9.69 14.42
CA ILE A 15 13.39 -8.92 14.81
C ILE A 15 13.73 -7.95 15.93
N THR A 16 13.48 -6.65 15.73
CA THR A 16 13.71 -5.63 16.75
C THR A 16 12.42 -5.09 17.35
N PHE A 17 11.38 -4.90 16.51
CA PHE A 17 10.11 -4.33 16.95
C PHE A 17 8.96 -4.79 16.02
N PRO A 18 7.83 -5.27 16.56
CA PRO A 18 6.62 -5.50 15.77
C PRO A 18 5.97 -4.15 15.45
N ILE A 19 5.51 -3.96 14.20
CA ILE A 19 4.93 -2.68 13.75
C ILE A 19 3.40 -2.79 13.65
N LYS A 20 2.89 -3.76 12.86
CA LYS A 20 1.46 -3.89 12.60
C LYS A 20 1.10 -5.36 12.38
N GLU A 21 -0.01 -5.79 12.97
CA GLU A 21 -0.68 -7.05 12.69
C GLU A 21 -1.85 -6.78 11.73
N GLY A 22 -1.85 -7.42 10.57
CA GLY A 22 -2.92 -7.35 9.57
C GLY A 22 -3.59 -8.70 9.37
N ASP A 23 -4.54 -8.79 8.45
CA ASP A 23 -5.36 -9.97 8.23
C ASP A 23 -4.52 -11.18 7.77
N TYR A 24 -3.61 -10.99 6.82
CA TYR A 24 -2.77 -12.05 6.26
C TYR A 24 -1.27 -11.83 6.44
N ALA A 25 -0.86 -10.65 6.89
CA ALA A 25 0.54 -10.31 7.05
C ALA A 25 0.80 -9.52 8.33
N GLU A 26 1.98 -9.71 8.87
CA GLU A 26 2.52 -8.95 9.99
C GLU A 26 3.74 -8.17 9.52
N THR A 27 3.98 -7.00 10.09
CA THR A 27 5.13 -6.18 9.72
C THR A 27 6.03 -5.92 10.91
N TYR A 28 7.33 -5.88 10.65
CA TYR A 28 8.35 -5.78 11.68
C TYR A 28 9.45 -4.82 11.27
N ARG A 29 10.02 -4.11 12.24
CA ARG A 29 11.35 -3.54 12.11
C ARG A 29 12.37 -4.61 12.46
N VAL A 30 13.35 -4.80 11.59
CA VAL A 30 14.42 -5.78 11.75
C VAL A 30 15.79 -5.13 11.56
N LYS A 31 16.84 -5.81 12.01
CA LYS A 31 18.23 -5.48 11.64
C LYS A 31 18.78 -6.53 10.71
N ASP A 32 19.47 -6.10 9.66
CA ASP A 32 20.27 -6.98 8.81
C ASP A 32 21.61 -7.36 9.47
N SER A 33 22.39 -8.22 8.81
CA SER A 33 23.71 -8.67 9.30
C SER A 33 24.73 -7.56 9.53
N LYS A 34 24.51 -6.37 8.94
CA LYS A 34 25.34 -5.17 9.14
C LYS A 34 24.77 -4.24 10.22
N GLY A 35 23.71 -4.66 10.93
CA GLY A 35 23.05 -3.86 11.96
C GLY A 35 22.15 -2.74 11.43
N LYS A 36 21.93 -2.63 10.10
CA LYS A 36 21.08 -1.61 9.50
C LYS A 36 19.60 -1.97 9.68
N ASN A 37 18.79 -0.97 10.03
CA ASN A 37 17.34 -1.15 10.11
C ASN A 37 16.74 -1.48 8.74
N ARG A 38 15.80 -2.43 8.74
CA ARG A 38 15.00 -2.85 7.59
C ARG A 38 13.54 -2.98 8.01
N PHE A 39 12.66 -2.94 7.03
CA PHE A 39 11.25 -3.27 7.16
C PHE A 39 11.02 -4.68 6.61
N LEU A 40 10.38 -5.54 7.40
CA LEU A 40 10.05 -6.91 7.02
C LEU A 40 8.54 -7.10 7.05
N LYS A 41 7.96 -7.53 5.92
CA LYS A 41 6.57 -7.99 5.82
C LYS A 41 6.56 -9.51 5.83
N PHE A 42 5.84 -10.09 6.78
CA PHE A 42 5.77 -11.52 7.05
C PHE A 42 4.37 -12.02 6.73
N ILE A 43 4.22 -12.82 5.68
CA ILE A 43 2.96 -13.19 5.06
C ILE A 43 2.60 -14.62 5.43
N ASN A 44 1.42 -14.83 6.00
CA ASN A 44 0.86 -16.16 6.23
C ASN A 44 0.21 -16.67 4.93
N CYS A 45 0.89 -17.58 4.22
CA CYS A 45 0.43 -18.09 2.92
C CYS A 45 -0.93 -18.81 3.01
N ALA A 46 -1.28 -19.39 4.17
CA ALA A 46 -2.56 -20.07 4.35
C ALA A 46 -3.76 -19.11 4.44
N LYS A 47 -3.51 -17.81 4.66
CA LYS A 47 -4.54 -16.76 4.71
C LYS A 47 -4.72 -16.03 3.37
N LEU A 48 -3.89 -16.32 2.39
CA LEU A 48 -3.97 -15.71 1.07
C LEU A 48 -5.05 -16.38 0.23
N HIS A 49 -5.78 -15.58 -0.54
CA HIS A 49 -6.69 -16.09 -1.56
C HIS A 49 -5.89 -16.59 -2.78
N ARG A 50 -6.46 -17.55 -3.54
CA ARG A 50 -5.81 -18.13 -4.73
C ARG A 50 -5.33 -17.07 -5.74
N THR A 51 -6.03 -15.97 -5.88
CA THR A 51 -5.67 -14.86 -6.78
C THR A 51 -4.45 -14.05 -6.33
N GLN A 52 -3.92 -14.32 -5.15
CA GLN A 52 -2.69 -13.70 -4.62
C GLN A 52 -1.45 -14.57 -4.88
N PHE A 53 -1.60 -15.62 -5.69
CA PHE A 53 -0.51 -16.45 -6.18
C PHE A 53 -0.43 -16.32 -7.71
N ASP A 54 0.78 -16.47 -8.24
CA ASP A 54 1.00 -16.63 -9.67
C ASP A 54 0.68 -18.07 -10.14
N SER A 55 0.88 -18.35 -11.44
CA SER A 55 0.65 -19.69 -12.02
C SER A 55 1.59 -20.76 -11.47
N GLU A 56 2.73 -20.37 -10.90
CA GLU A 56 3.74 -21.26 -10.33
C GLU A 56 3.53 -21.49 -8.82
N GLY A 57 2.56 -20.78 -8.21
CA GLY A 57 2.25 -20.87 -6.78
C GLY A 57 3.13 -19.97 -5.91
N ASN A 58 3.83 -19.00 -6.48
CA ASN A 58 4.55 -17.97 -5.74
C ASN A 58 3.59 -16.86 -5.27
N VAL A 59 3.88 -16.23 -4.15
CA VAL A 59 3.11 -15.09 -3.66
C VAL A 59 3.31 -13.91 -4.61
N LEU A 60 2.23 -13.45 -5.24
CA LEU A 60 2.25 -12.42 -6.29
C LEU A 60 2.88 -11.11 -5.81
N GLU A 61 2.57 -10.68 -4.59
CA GLU A 61 3.17 -9.49 -4.00
C GLU A 61 4.71 -9.58 -3.93
N VAL A 62 5.26 -10.77 -3.67
CA VAL A 62 6.71 -11.01 -3.66
C VAL A 62 7.29 -10.89 -5.07
N GLU A 63 6.61 -11.43 -6.08
CA GLU A 63 7.08 -11.39 -7.47
C GLU A 63 7.03 -9.96 -8.03
N ILE A 64 6.00 -9.19 -7.67
CA ILE A 64 5.91 -7.76 -7.98
C ILE A 64 7.04 -6.99 -7.28
N ALA A 65 7.23 -7.20 -5.97
CA ALA A 65 8.22 -6.47 -5.19
C ALA A 65 9.66 -6.57 -5.74
N LYS A 66 10.02 -7.69 -6.33
CA LYS A 66 11.34 -7.94 -6.95
C LYS A 66 11.66 -6.96 -8.09
N GLN A 67 10.65 -6.39 -8.75
CA GLN A 67 10.79 -5.49 -9.89
C GLN A 67 10.88 -4.01 -9.47
N LEU A 68 10.67 -3.70 -8.18
CA LEU A 68 10.55 -2.34 -7.68
C LEU A 68 11.93 -1.69 -7.47
N ASP A 69 12.34 -0.87 -8.43
CA ASP A 69 13.55 -0.07 -8.34
C ASP A 69 13.34 1.36 -8.88
N HIS A 70 12.75 2.22 -8.06
CA HIS A 70 12.49 3.61 -8.38
C HIS A 70 12.58 4.49 -7.13
N PRO A 71 13.09 5.75 -7.19
CA PRO A 71 13.26 6.62 -6.03
C PRO A 71 11.96 6.93 -5.28
N ASN A 72 10.82 6.95 -5.96
CA ASN A 72 9.51 7.18 -5.34
C ASN A 72 8.75 5.89 -4.98
N ILE A 73 9.45 4.76 -4.91
CA ILE A 73 8.92 3.47 -4.46
C ILE A 73 9.83 2.94 -3.35
N VAL A 74 9.26 2.25 -2.37
CA VAL A 74 10.04 1.59 -1.33
C VAL A 74 11.01 0.58 -1.95
N LYS A 75 12.29 0.66 -1.58
CA LYS A 75 13.34 -0.20 -2.16
C LYS A 75 13.23 -1.62 -1.61
N TYR A 76 12.95 -2.58 -2.48
CA TYR A 76 13.04 -4.00 -2.18
C TYR A 76 14.50 -4.44 -1.93
N ARG A 77 14.71 -5.39 -1.02
CA ARG A 77 16.04 -5.88 -0.65
C ARG A 77 16.17 -7.39 -0.71
N ASP A 78 15.21 -8.13 -0.18
CA ASP A 78 15.34 -9.57 -0.01
C ASP A 78 13.98 -10.24 0.20
N ARG A 79 13.97 -11.56 0.08
CA ARG A 79 12.81 -12.42 0.36
C ARG A 79 13.23 -13.76 0.91
N GLY A 80 12.27 -14.49 1.45
CA GLY A 80 12.45 -15.89 1.79
C GLY A 80 11.15 -16.54 2.18
N GLU A 81 11.24 -17.84 2.45
CA GLU A 81 10.13 -18.66 2.91
C GLU A 81 10.56 -19.44 4.13
N ILE A 82 9.66 -19.66 5.06
CA ILE A 82 9.88 -20.51 6.22
C ILE A 82 8.63 -21.31 6.55
N ILE A 83 8.82 -22.43 7.21
CA ILE A 83 7.74 -23.21 7.79
C ILE A 83 7.81 -23.06 9.32
N LEU A 84 6.74 -22.53 9.92
CA LEU A 84 6.57 -22.44 11.37
C LEU A 84 5.28 -23.12 11.77
N ASN A 85 5.35 -24.03 12.74
CA ASN A 85 4.18 -24.77 13.24
C ASN A 85 3.35 -25.40 12.09
N SER A 86 4.02 -26.05 11.15
CA SER A 86 3.44 -26.67 9.94
C SER A 86 2.71 -25.72 8.99
N ARG A 87 2.94 -24.40 9.10
CA ARG A 87 2.39 -23.39 8.21
C ARG A 87 3.49 -22.72 7.40
N LYS A 88 3.24 -22.52 6.11
CA LYS A 88 4.15 -21.81 5.19
C LYS A 88 3.95 -20.31 5.36
N TYR A 89 5.06 -19.60 5.51
CA TYR A 89 5.14 -18.14 5.50
C TYR A 89 6.14 -17.69 4.44
N ALA A 90 5.79 -16.62 3.74
CA ALA A 90 6.71 -15.87 2.91
C ALA A 90 7.10 -14.58 3.63
N TYR A 91 8.30 -14.08 3.40
CA TYR A 91 8.67 -12.75 3.87
C TYR A 91 9.36 -11.94 2.79
N MET A 92 9.17 -10.63 2.86
CA MET A 92 9.86 -9.63 2.04
C MET A 92 10.54 -8.63 2.95
N VAL A 93 11.69 -8.14 2.49
CA VAL A 93 12.48 -7.14 3.20
C VAL A 93 12.66 -5.92 2.31
N PHE A 94 12.42 -4.75 2.89
CA PHE A 94 12.56 -3.46 2.25
C PHE A 94 13.50 -2.55 3.03
N ASP A 95 13.96 -1.46 2.40
CA ASP A 95 14.60 -0.40 3.15
C ASP A 95 13.65 0.14 4.22
N TYR A 96 14.19 0.44 5.39
CA TYR A 96 13.46 1.12 6.43
C TYR A 96 13.41 2.61 6.11
N ILE A 97 12.22 3.15 5.92
CA ILE A 97 12.00 4.57 5.68
C ILE A 97 11.95 5.28 7.04
N SER A 98 12.87 6.21 7.25
CA SER A 98 12.87 7.09 8.44
C SER A 98 11.93 8.27 8.16
N GLY A 99 10.65 8.06 8.46
CA GLY A 99 9.59 9.03 8.16
C GLY A 99 8.24 8.52 8.64
N GLU A 100 7.20 9.16 8.17
CA GLU A 100 5.82 8.86 8.51
C GLU A 100 4.96 8.73 7.25
N THR A 101 3.81 8.08 7.36
CA THR A 101 2.82 8.06 6.28
C THR A 101 2.15 9.43 6.17
N MET A 102 1.61 9.75 5.00
CA MET A 102 0.87 11.01 4.83
C MET A 102 -0.38 11.07 5.70
N SER A 103 -0.96 9.92 6.06
CA SER A 103 -2.05 9.85 7.03
C SER A 103 -1.59 10.26 8.43
N GLN A 104 -0.42 9.81 8.87
CA GLN A 104 0.17 10.20 10.16
C GLN A 104 0.58 11.68 10.17
N PHE A 105 1.14 12.15 9.05
CA PHE A 105 1.51 13.55 8.86
C PHE A 105 0.29 14.46 9.05
N LEU A 106 -0.81 14.23 8.33
CA LEU A 106 -2.02 15.04 8.48
C LEU A 106 -2.66 14.93 9.87
N ALA A 107 -2.61 13.75 10.49
CA ALA A 107 -3.11 13.59 11.86
C ALA A 107 -2.30 14.40 12.89
N ARG A 108 -1.02 14.66 12.62
CA ARG A 108 -0.11 15.42 13.50
C ARG A 108 -0.15 16.92 13.20
N GLU A 109 -0.09 17.32 11.92
CA GLU A 109 0.02 18.73 11.50
C GLU A 109 -1.37 19.38 11.28
N GLY A 110 -2.38 18.58 10.96
CA GLY A 110 -3.74 19.05 10.66
C GLY A 110 -3.93 19.44 9.19
N ASP A 111 -2.93 19.99 8.54
CA ASP A 111 -2.98 20.42 7.14
C ASP A 111 -1.67 20.14 6.39
N CYS A 112 -1.71 20.30 5.08
CA CYS A 112 -0.54 20.18 4.20
C CYS A 112 -0.53 21.41 3.27
N SER A 113 0.62 22.08 3.16
CA SER A 113 0.74 23.19 2.22
C SER A 113 0.50 22.71 0.78
N VAL A 114 -0.09 23.55 -0.06
CA VAL A 114 -0.31 23.23 -1.49
C VAL A 114 1.02 22.88 -2.19
N TYR A 115 2.11 23.52 -1.79
CA TYR A 115 3.44 23.24 -2.34
C TYR A 115 3.91 21.85 -1.98
N ASP A 116 3.76 21.42 -0.73
CA ASP A 116 4.14 20.08 -0.28
C ASP A 116 3.23 19.03 -0.87
N ALA A 117 1.91 19.26 -0.90
CA ALA A 117 0.94 18.37 -1.53
C ALA A 117 1.28 18.12 -3.00
N LYS A 118 1.61 19.19 -3.75
CA LYS A 118 2.08 19.09 -5.14
C LYS A 118 3.35 18.24 -5.24
N THR A 119 4.35 18.50 -4.41
CA THR A 119 5.64 17.78 -4.42
C THR A 119 5.44 16.30 -4.13
N ILE A 120 4.60 15.97 -3.14
CA ILE A 120 4.28 14.60 -2.76
C ILE A 120 3.59 13.87 -3.93
N VAL A 121 2.56 14.48 -4.52
CA VAL A 121 1.79 13.83 -5.59
C VAL A 121 2.60 13.70 -6.87
N ILE A 122 3.47 14.65 -7.21
CA ILE A 122 4.41 14.48 -8.32
C ILE A 122 5.30 13.25 -8.11
N GLY A 123 5.81 13.03 -6.91
CA GLY A 123 6.58 11.83 -6.60
C GLY A 123 5.75 10.55 -6.72
N VAL A 124 4.51 10.55 -6.23
CA VAL A 124 3.57 9.42 -6.40
C VAL A 124 3.36 9.13 -7.90
N LEU A 125 3.06 10.15 -8.70
CA LEU A 125 2.87 10.01 -10.15
C LEU A 125 4.11 9.50 -10.87
N ASN A 126 5.32 9.90 -10.44
CA ASN A 126 6.57 9.35 -10.99
C ASN A 126 6.72 7.86 -10.65
N GLY A 127 6.40 7.45 -9.42
CA GLY A 127 6.36 6.04 -9.04
C GLY A 127 5.34 5.24 -9.86
N LEU A 128 4.12 5.75 -10.03
CA LEU A 128 3.08 5.14 -10.86
C LEU A 128 3.50 5.05 -12.33
N LYS A 129 4.10 6.11 -12.88
CA LYS A 129 4.65 6.09 -14.24
C LYS A 129 5.65 4.95 -14.43
N PHE A 130 6.54 4.73 -13.46
CA PHE A 130 7.47 3.60 -13.49
C PHE A 130 6.70 2.27 -13.54
N LEU A 131 5.76 2.02 -12.63
CA LEU A 131 4.98 0.78 -12.57
C LEU A 131 4.21 0.53 -13.88
N HIS A 132 3.57 1.56 -14.41
CA HIS A 132 2.73 1.47 -15.61
C HIS A 132 3.55 1.34 -16.90
N SER A 133 4.85 1.68 -16.88
CA SER A 133 5.75 1.59 -18.02
C SER A 133 6.58 0.30 -18.09
N LEU A 134 6.44 -0.59 -17.12
CA LEU A 134 7.09 -1.90 -17.15
C LEU A 134 6.60 -2.72 -18.34
N HIS A 135 7.41 -3.68 -18.80
CA HIS A 135 7.05 -4.58 -19.91
C HIS A 135 5.68 -5.24 -19.67
N GLU A 136 5.43 -5.67 -18.45
CA GLU A 136 4.12 -6.05 -17.97
C GLU A 136 3.67 -5.01 -16.92
N PRO A 137 2.76 -4.10 -17.28
CA PRO A 137 2.37 -3.01 -16.40
C PRO A 137 1.77 -3.52 -15.10
N ILE A 138 2.17 -2.89 -13.99
CA ILE A 138 1.67 -3.17 -12.66
C ILE A 138 0.72 -2.06 -12.24
N ILE A 139 -0.49 -2.43 -11.80
CA ILE A 139 -1.46 -1.53 -11.18
C ILE A 139 -1.31 -1.68 -9.66
N HIS A 140 -1.22 -0.58 -8.95
CA HIS A 140 -1.05 -0.59 -7.48
C HIS A 140 -2.36 -0.90 -6.74
N ASN A 141 -3.48 -0.35 -7.21
CA ASN A 141 -4.86 -0.53 -6.72
C ASN A 141 -5.15 0.06 -5.32
N GLU A 142 -4.15 0.51 -4.56
CA GLU A 142 -4.35 1.02 -3.20
C GLU A 142 -3.50 2.27 -2.93
N ILE A 143 -3.53 3.25 -3.83
CA ILE A 143 -2.90 4.56 -3.59
C ILE A 143 -3.77 5.36 -2.62
N THR A 144 -3.28 5.49 -1.39
CA THR A 144 -3.94 6.19 -0.27
C THR A 144 -2.91 6.97 0.56
N LEU A 145 -3.35 7.85 1.45
CA LEU A 145 -2.45 8.53 2.39
C LEU A 145 -1.67 7.57 3.32
N GLN A 146 -2.20 6.37 3.55
CA GLN A 146 -1.55 5.35 4.38
C GLN A 146 -0.42 4.64 3.63
N ASN A 147 -0.50 4.59 2.29
CA ASN A 147 0.44 3.90 1.43
C ASN A 147 1.44 4.86 0.72
N VAL A 148 1.48 6.11 1.16
CA VAL A 148 2.51 7.07 0.78
C VAL A 148 3.26 7.50 2.03
N MET A 149 4.56 7.21 2.10
CA MET A 149 5.47 7.66 3.14
C MET A 149 6.36 8.79 2.63
N VAL A 150 6.74 9.67 3.54
CA VAL A 150 7.74 10.72 3.28
C VAL A 150 9.04 10.34 3.94
N ASP A 151 10.08 10.14 3.12
CA ASP A 151 11.43 9.87 3.57
C ASP A 151 12.19 11.20 3.70
N VAL A 152 12.63 11.53 4.92
CA VAL A 152 13.36 12.75 5.23
C VAL A 152 14.83 12.48 5.54
N SER A 153 15.30 11.25 5.38
CA SER A 153 16.66 10.82 5.78
C SER A 153 17.79 11.49 5.01
N SER A 154 17.50 11.99 3.80
CA SER A 154 18.47 12.69 2.93
C SER A 154 18.49 14.22 3.10
N GLY A 155 17.72 14.76 4.04
CA GLY A 155 17.51 16.22 4.18
C GLY A 155 16.56 16.82 3.12
N THR A 156 16.03 16.00 2.24
CA THR A 156 14.99 16.36 1.25
C THR A 156 13.78 15.47 1.46
N THR A 157 12.59 16.03 1.19
CA THR A 157 11.32 15.30 1.29
C THR A 157 11.14 14.44 0.05
N ILE A 158 11.29 13.12 0.21
CA ILE A 158 11.10 12.16 -0.89
C ILE A 158 9.86 11.31 -0.61
N PRO A 159 8.76 11.50 -1.36
CA PRO A 159 7.60 10.62 -1.24
C PRO A 159 7.88 9.23 -1.83
N ARG A 160 7.47 8.20 -1.11
CA ARG A 160 7.63 6.80 -1.51
C ARG A 160 6.30 6.06 -1.41
N ILE A 161 5.91 5.42 -2.48
CA ILE A 161 4.81 4.45 -2.50
C ILE A 161 5.27 3.21 -1.73
N ILE A 162 4.43 2.74 -0.83
CA ILE A 162 4.65 1.53 -0.03
C ILE A 162 3.44 0.60 -0.17
N ASP A 163 3.61 -0.64 0.28
CA ASP A 163 2.59 -1.69 0.31
C ASP A 163 1.98 -2.06 -1.05
N PHE A 164 2.33 -3.25 -1.53
CA PHE A 164 1.93 -3.79 -2.82
C PHE A 164 0.96 -4.98 -2.67
N GLY A 165 0.31 -5.11 -1.51
CA GLY A 165 -0.58 -6.23 -1.21
C GLY A 165 -1.77 -6.38 -2.16
N TYR A 166 -2.21 -5.28 -2.75
CA TYR A 166 -3.29 -5.25 -3.75
C TYR A 166 -2.78 -5.06 -5.18
N ALA A 167 -1.47 -4.91 -5.38
CA ALA A 167 -0.90 -4.73 -6.71
C ALA A 167 -1.11 -5.96 -7.60
N ARG A 168 -1.30 -5.73 -8.91
CA ARG A 168 -1.55 -6.76 -9.91
C ARG A 168 -0.88 -6.38 -11.23
N TYR A 169 -0.57 -7.38 -12.04
CA TYR A 169 -0.27 -7.16 -13.44
C TYR A 169 -1.53 -6.79 -14.20
N LEU A 170 -1.43 -5.84 -15.11
CA LEU A 170 -2.56 -5.40 -15.94
C LEU A 170 -3.15 -6.55 -16.76
N SER A 171 -2.31 -7.49 -17.21
CA SER A 171 -2.71 -8.68 -17.97
C SER A 171 -3.62 -9.64 -17.19
N GLN A 172 -3.59 -9.62 -15.85
CA GLN A 172 -4.42 -10.49 -15.02
C GLN A 172 -5.91 -10.09 -15.04
N GLY A 173 -6.23 -8.90 -15.56
CA GLY A 173 -7.60 -8.40 -15.65
C GLY A 173 -8.28 -8.21 -14.30
N SER A 174 -9.55 -7.84 -14.36
CA SER A 174 -10.35 -7.51 -13.15
C SER A 174 -11.10 -8.72 -12.54
N ALA A 175 -11.11 -9.86 -13.21
CA ALA A 175 -12.07 -10.93 -12.95
C ALA A 175 -11.97 -11.66 -11.60
N ALA A 176 -10.91 -11.43 -10.83
CA ALA A 176 -10.66 -12.14 -9.57
C ALA A 176 -10.19 -11.25 -8.43
N PHE A 177 -10.38 -9.94 -8.54
CA PHE A 177 -9.89 -9.02 -7.53
C PHE A 177 -10.85 -8.89 -6.35
N ASN A 178 -10.39 -9.27 -5.15
CA ASN A 178 -11.13 -9.03 -3.93
C ASN A 178 -10.89 -7.58 -3.46
N LYS A 179 -11.87 -6.72 -3.69
CA LYS A 179 -11.84 -5.31 -3.26
C LYS A 179 -12.18 -5.08 -1.78
N ASN A 180 -12.49 -6.14 -1.05
CA ASN A 180 -12.77 -6.05 0.38
C ASN A 180 -11.51 -5.56 1.12
N GLY A 181 -11.66 -4.53 1.92
CA GLY A 181 -10.56 -3.88 2.62
C GLY A 181 -10.00 -2.64 1.94
N LEU A 182 -10.26 -2.41 0.64
CA LEU A 182 -9.89 -1.15 -0.02
C LEU A 182 -10.78 0.00 0.45
N SER A 183 -10.14 1.15 0.70
CA SER A 183 -10.86 2.37 1.07
C SER A 183 -11.65 2.92 -0.12
N PRO A 184 -12.99 3.03 -0.02
CA PRO A 184 -13.81 3.50 -1.14
C PRO A 184 -13.53 4.97 -1.51
N PHE A 185 -12.97 5.76 -0.59
CA PHE A 185 -12.69 7.19 -0.81
C PHE A 185 -11.64 7.47 -1.87
N TYR A 186 -10.72 6.53 -2.11
CA TYR A 186 -9.63 6.68 -3.08
C TYR A 186 -9.87 5.87 -4.36
N LEU A 187 -10.87 4.98 -4.38
CA LEU A 187 -11.16 4.15 -5.54
C LEU A 187 -11.81 4.97 -6.66
N ALA A 188 -11.36 4.74 -7.89
CA ALA A 188 -12.00 5.26 -9.07
C ALA A 188 -13.43 4.67 -9.23
N PRO A 189 -14.38 5.37 -9.88
CA PRO A 189 -15.74 4.87 -10.08
C PRO A 189 -15.78 3.47 -10.73
N GLU A 190 -14.96 3.24 -11.75
CA GLU A 190 -14.84 1.95 -12.39
C GLU A 190 -14.25 0.87 -11.46
N ALA A 191 -13.34 1.25 -10.56
CA ALA A 191 -12.73 0.33 -9.60
C ALA A 191 -13.74 -0.13 -8.52
N LEU A 192 -14.72 0.70 -8.17
CA LEU A 192 -15.84 0.29 -7.31
C LEU A 192 -16.66 -0.84 -7.95
N ASN A 193 -16.75 -0.86 -9.29
CA ASN A 193 -17.38 -1.92 -10.06
C ASN A 193 -16.43 -3.07 -10.39
N GLY A 194 -15.22 -3.07 -9.82
CA GLY A 194 -14.24 -4.14 -10.00
C GLY A 194 -13.38 -4.00 -11.26
N VAL A 195 -13.46 -2.88 -11.99
CA VAL A 195 -12.62 -2.62 -13.17
C VAL A 195 -11.40 -1.81 -12.74
N PHE A 196 -10.24 -2.43 -12.76
CA PHE A 196 -8.97 -1.82 -12.37
C PHE A 196 -8.08 -1.57 -13.58
N SER A 197 -7.45 -0.41 -13.63
CA SER A 197 -6.59 0.01 -14.74
C SER A 197 -5.53 1.00 -14.27
N VAL A 198 -4.58 1.33 -15.13
CA VAL A 198 -3.62 2.40 -14.90
C VAL A 198 -4.31 3.75 -14.59
N LYS A 199 -5.50 3.99 -15.17
CA LYS A 199 -6.29 5.21 -14.92
C LYS A 199 -6.88 5.23 -13.50
N SER A 200 -7.23 4.06 -12.96
CA SER A 200 -7.73 3.94 -11.58
C SER A 200 -6.67 4.38 -10.55
N ASP A 201 -5.40 4.05 -10.77
CA ASP A 201 -4.30 4.53 -9.90
C ASP A 201 -4.12 6.05 -10.02
N ILE A 202 -4.28 6.62 -11.22
CA ILE A 202 -4.21 8.08 -11.42
C ILE A 202 -5.34 8.81 -10.71
N PHE A 203 -6.56 8.24 -10.77
CA PHE A 203 -7.70 8.76 -9.98
C PHE A 203 -7.38 8.75 -8.48
N SER A 204 -6.84 7.64 -7.98
CA SER A 204 -6.47 7.50 -6.56
C SER A 204 -5.39 8.51 -6.15
N ALA A 205 -4.42 8.80 -7.02
CA ALA A 205 -3.42 9.86 -6.80
C ALA A 205 -4.08 11.26 -6.75
N GLY A 206 -5.10 11.50 -7.57
CA GLY A 206 -5.92 12.72 -7.51
C GLY A 206 -6.69 12.83 -6.19
N ALA A 207 -7.27 11.72 -5.69
CA ALA A 207 -7.94 11.68 -4.40
C ALA A 207 -6.95 11.92 -3.23
N VAL A 208 -5.71 11.44 -3.32
CA VAL A 208 -4.65 11.76 -2.37
C VAL A 208 -4.34 13.25 -2.38
N LEU A 209 -4.18 13.87 -3.57
CA LEU A 209 -3.96 15.32 -3.68
C LEU A 209 -5.09 16.10 -3.03
N PHE A 210 -6.33 15.75 -3.34
CA PHE A 210 -7.51 16.41 -2.78
C PHE A 210 -7.48 16.34 -1.23
N ASN A 211 -7.22 15.14 -0.69
CA ASN A 211 -7.19 14.95 0.76
C ASN A 211 -6.04 15.74 1.42
N LEU A 212 -4.86 15.82 0.79
CA LEU A 212 -3.74 16.62 1.30
C LEU A 212 -4.07 18.12 1.37
N VAL A 213 -4.83 18.64 0.38
CA VAL A 213 -5.16 20.07 0.29
C VAL A 213 -6.36 20.45 1.15
N PHE A 214 -7.38 19.57 1.24
CA PHE A 214 -8.64 19.88 1.89
C PHE A 214 -8.84 19.19 3.25
N GLY A 215 -7.89 18.34 3.68
CA GLY A 215 -7.95 17.64 4.96
C GLY A 215 -8.89 16.42 4.98
N MET A 216 -9.67 16.21 3.91
CA MET A 216 -10.59 15.07 3.77
C MET A 216 -10.56 14.52 2.34
N PRO A 217 -10.86 13.24 2.11
CA PRO A 217 -10.92 12.70 0.76
C PRO A 217 -12.12 13.27 -0.01
N PRO A 218 -12.11 13.25 -1.36
CA PRO A 218 -13.28 13.60 -2.15
C PRO A 218 -14.43 12.62 -1.83
N TYR A 219 -15.67 13.12 -1.93
CA TYR A 219 -16.87 12.32 -1.65
C TYR A 219 -16.90 11.70 -0.25
N PHE A 220 -16.42 12.45 0.75
CA PHE A 220 -16.35 11.98 2.12
C PHE A 220 -17.74 11.77 2.71
N VAL A 221 -17.97 10.57 3.26
CA VAL A 221 -19.17 10.20 4.01
C VAL A 221 -18.74 9.53 5.29
N GLU A 222 -19.17 10.04 6.44
CA GLU A 222 -18.84 9.41 7.71
C GLU A 222 -19.55 8.07 7.88
N LEU A 223 -18.85 7.07 8.43
CA LEU A 223 -19.42 5.76 8.70
C LEU A 223 -20.55 5.84 9.73
N ALA A 224 -20.47 6.79 10.65
CA ALA A 224 -21.50 7.07 11.63
C ALA A 224 -22.83 7.46 10.97
N ASP A 225 -22.79 8.26 9.88
CA ASP A 225 -23.97 8.66 9.09
C ASP A 225 -24.60 7.47 8.33
N CYS A 226 -23.91 6.36 8.30
CA CYS A 226 -24.35 5.10 7.70
C CYS A 226 -24.64 4.03 8.77
N LYS A 227 -24.79 4.43 10.04
CA LYS A 227 -25.05 3.50 11.17
C LYS A 227 -24.02 2.36 11.28
N GLY A 228 -22.78 2.60 10.83
CA GLY A 228 -21.71 1.61 10.81
C GLY A 228 -21.77 0.64 9.63
N ASP A 229 -22.70 0.81 8.68
CA ASP A 229 -22.83 -0.03 7.49
C ASP A 229 -21.90 0.46 6.36
N ALA A 230 -20.86 -0.32 6.08
CA ALA A 230 -19.86 -0.02 5.06
C ALA A 230 -20.43 -0.12 3.62
N ASN A 231 -21.47 -0.92 3.39
CA ASN A 231 -22.11 -1.00 2.07
C ASN A 231 -22.91 0.26 1.82
N LEU A 232 -23.69 0.70 2.81
CA LEU A 232 -24.43 1.96 2.71
C LEU A 232 -23.49 3.16 2.56
N GLN A 233 -22.31 3.14 3.22
CA GLN A 233 -21.30 4.18 3.02
C GLN A 233 -20.82 4.20 1.56
N ARG A 234 -20.54 3.04 0.97
CA ARG A 234 -20.13 2.93 -0.45
C ARG A 234 -21.21 3.45 -1.39
N GLU A 235 -22.47 3.06 -1.20
CA GLU A 235 -23.60 3.54 -2.00
C GLU A 235 -23.74 5.07 -1.95
N LYS A 236 -23.59 5.67 -0.76
CA LYS A 236 -23.62 7.13 -0.60
C LYS A 236 -22.45 7.83 -1.28
N ILE A 237 -21.25 7.25 -1.24
CA ILE A 237 -20.07 7.77 -1.94
C ILE A 237 -20.30 7.75 -3.45
N ASP A 238 -20.86 6.65 -3.98
CA ASP A 238 -21.18 6.53 -5.41
C ASP A 238 -22.20 7.56 -5.84
N ALA A 239 -23.28 7.73 -5.07
CA ALA A 239 -24.30 8.74 -5.35
C ALA A 239 -23.72 10.18 -5.37
N GLN A 240 -22.77 10.49 -4.50
CA GLN A 240 -22.12 11.81 -4.52
C GLN A 240 -21.26 12.05 -5.77
N ARG A 241 -20.67 11.00 -6.36
CA ARG A 241 -19.86 11.09 -7.59
C ARG A 241 -20.67 11.43 -8.85
N GLU A 242 -21.97 11.16 -8.83
CA GLU A 242 -22.87 11.53 -9.90
C GLU A 242 -23.31 13.00 -9.84
N LEU A 243 -23.07 13.68 -8.70
CA LEU A 243 -23.38 15.09 -8.55
C LEU A 243 -22.27 15.96 -9.17
N PRO A 244 -22.61 17.11 -9.78
CA PRO A 244 -21.62 18.08 -10.23
C PRO A 244 -20.76 18.53 -9.03
N LEU A 245 -19.45 18.60 -9.22
CA LEU A 245 -18.56 19.25 -8.26
C LEU A 245 -18.89 20.75 -8.27
N HIS A 246 -19.42 21.27 -7.18
CA HIS A 246 -19.72 22.69 -6.97
C HIS A 246 -18.53 23.42 -6.39
#